data_54f80ae435e9a4be9b56bd360e1a35b3
#
_entry.id   54f80ae435e9a4be9b56bd360e1a35b3
#
_cell.length_a   1.000
_cell.length_b   1.000
_cell.length_c   1.000
_cell.angle_alpha   90.00
_cell.angle_beta   90.00
_cell.angle_gamma   90.00
#
_symmetry.space_group_name_H-M   'P 1'
#
loop_
_entity.id
_entity.type
_entity.pdbx_description
1 polymer ?
#
loop_
_entity_poly.entity_id
_entity_poly.type
_entity_poly.pdbx_seq_one_letter_code
_entity_poly.pdbx_strand_id
1 'polypeptide(L)'
;MPELRFSSLRREWVAYAGERNERTFLPTSFCPLCASGPGGPSEVPLPDFEVVVFENRFPAFGPDLGPDGRPLRPPSTGCEVVVYTSEHEATLAGLPVERVRLLVEVWADRYRDLGARPEVAYVFVFENKGVEMGVTLHHPHGQIYAMPVIPPVAALELRSAAEHLQATGRCLHCDQTAL
;
A
#
# COMPACT_ATOMS: atom_id res chain seq x y z
N MET A 1 -6.92 2.51 18.32
CA MET A 1 -7.68 2.45 17.04
C MET A 1 -7.22 3.60 16.15
N PRO A 2 -7.11 3.42 14.82
CA PRO A 2 -6.82 4.52 13.90
C PRO A 2 -7.95 5.56 13.95
N GLU A 3 -7.61 6.84 13.86
CA GLU A 3 -8.58 7.95 13.86
C GLU A 3 -8.16 9.01 12.86
N LEU A 4 -9.11 9.79 12.34
CA LEU A 4 -8.82 10.99 11.56
C LEU A 4 -8.87 12.23 12.44
N ARG A 5 -7.81 13.04 12.35
CA ARG A 5 -7.75 14.36 12.97
C ARG A 5 -7.60 15.44 11.91
N PHE A 6 -8.41 16.49 12.02
CA PHE A 6 -8.28 17.63 11.12
C PHE A 6 -7.12 18.53 11.54
N SER A 7 -6.16 18.71 10.65
CA SER A 7 -5.09 19.70 10.81
C SER A 7 -5.59 21.07 10.32
N SER A 8 -5.87 21.98 11.25
CA SER A 8 -6.31 23.35 10.90
C SER A 8 -5.23 24.15 10.16
N LEU A 9 -3.94 23.84 10.44
CA LEU A 9 -2.81 24.49 9.78
C LEU A 9 -2.67 24.10 8.31
N ARG A 10 -2.86 22.80 8.00
CA ARG A 10 -2.75 22.28 6.64
C ARG A 10 -4.10 22.16 5.92
N ARG A 11 -5.19 22.33 6.67
CA ARG A 11 -6.59 22.20 6.20
C ARG A 11 -6.85 20.85 5.55
N GLU A 12 -6.29 19.80 6.14
CA GLU A 12 -6.43 18.42 5.66
C GLU A 12 -6.69 17.46 6.82
N TRP A 13 -7.23 16.30 6.50
CA TRP A 13 -7.41 15.20 7.45
C TRP A 13 -6.15 14.34 7.50
N VAL A 14 -5.69 14.05 8.71
CA VAL A 14 -4.49 13.22 8.98
C VAL A 14 -4.94 11.97 9.72
N ALA A 15 -4.58 10.81 9.16
CA ALA A 15 -4.83 9.52 9.81
C ALA A 15 -3.81 9.26 10.93
N TYR A 16 -4.31 8.99 12.12
CA TYR A 16 -3.52 8.56 13.27
C TYR A 16 -3.81 7.08 13.54
N ALA A 17 -2.79 6.25 13.53
CA ALA A 17 -2.88 4.82 13.76
C ALA A 17 -1.93 4.41 14.90
N GLY A 18 -2.32 4.72 16.16
CA GLY A 18 -1.49 4.50 17.36
C GLY A 18 -1.08 3.04 17.58
N GLU A 19 -1.92 2.09 17.23
CA GLU A 19 -1.64 0.65 17.34
C GLU A 19 -0.48 0.20 16.43
N ARG A 20 -0.12 1.01 15.43
CA ARG A 20 1.06 0.73 14.59
C ARG A 20 2.38 0.84 15.35
N ASN A 21 2.40 1.39 16.55
CA ASN A 21 3.59 1.42 17.42
C ASN A 21 3.93 0.02 17.98
N GLU A 22 2.99 -0.91 17.98
CA GLU A 22 3.17 -2.30 18.43
C GLU A 22 3.63 -3.24 17.32
N ARG A 23 3.92 -2.71 16.11
CA ARG A 23 4.42 -3.52 14.99
C ARG A 23 5.78 -4.12 15.31
N THR A 24 6.00 -5.32 14.81
CA THR A 24 7.34 -5.93 14.79
C THR A 24 8.33 -4.98 14.11
N PHE A 25 9.40 -4.64 14.81
CA PHE A 25 10.41 -3.70 14.33
C PHE A 25 11.76 -4.40 14.21
N LEU A 26 12.26 -4.53 12.99
CA LEU A 26 13.56 -5.11 12.63
C LEU A 26 13.90 -6.36 13.46
N PRO A 27 13.08 -7.41 13.41
CA PRO A 27 13.29 -8.60 14.22
C PRO A 27 14.59 -9.32 13.80
N THR A 28 15.37 -9.75 14.77
CA THR A 28 16.66 -10.45 14.53
C THR A 28 16.55 -11.97 14.59
N SER A 29 15.47 -12.50 15.16
CA SER A 29 15.33 -13.94 15.39
C SER A 29 14.42 -14.65 14.38
N PHE A 30 13.47 -13.92 13.77
CA PHE A 30 12.60 -14.44 12.71
C PHE A 30 12.02 -13.29 11.89
N CYS A 31 11.62 -13.57 10.67
CA CYS A 31 10.91 -12.61 9.83
C CYS A 31 9.44 -13.03 9.65
N PRO A 32 8.46 -12.18 10.00
CA PRO A 32 7.05 -12.51 9.84
C PRO A 32 6.60 -12.65 8.38
N LEU A 33 7.41 -12.22 7.40
CA LEU A 33 7.10 -12.31 5.97
C LEU A 33 7.82 -13.46 5.26
N CYS A 34 8.74 -14.17 5.93
CA CYS A 34 9.37 -15.35 5.36
C CYS A 34 8.39 -16.52 5.24
N ALA A 35 8.59 -17.36 4.25
CA ALA A 35 7.91 -18.65 4.14
C ALA A 35 8.15 -19.49 5.40
N SER A 36 7.11 -20.07 5.99
CA SER A 36 7.25 -20.86 7.23
C SER A 36 6.55 -22.21 7.18
N GLY A 37 5.76 -22.47 6.15
CA GLY A 37 4.92 -23.66 6.07
C GLY A 37 3.70 -23.61 7.03
N PRO A 38 2.80 -24.59 6.94
CA PRO A 38 1.61 -24.66 7.78
C PRO A 38 1.95 -24.71 9.28
N GLY A 39 1.34 -23.81 10.06
CA GLY A 39 1.56 -23.74 11.51
C GLY A 39 2.87 -23.08 11.94
N GLY A 40 3.65 -22.56 11.01
CA GLY A 40 4.86 -21.78 11.30
C GLY A 40 4.54 -20.39 11.89
N PRO A 41 5.58 -19.68 12.39
CA PRO A 41 5.41 -18.44 13.13
C PRO A 41 5.17 -17.19 12.25
N SER A 42 5.35 -17.29 10.92
CA SER A 42 5.18 -16.16 10.01
C SER A 42 3.73 -15.93 9.58
N GLU A 43 3.46 -14.77 9.00
CA GLU A 43 2.17 -14.46 8.41
C GLU A 43 1.95 -15.17 7.05
N VAL A 44 3.01 -15.83 6.51
CA VAL A 44 2.99 -16.57 5.25
C VAL A 44 3.11 -18.08 5.52
N PRO A 45 2.00 -18.80 5.71
CA PRO A 45 2.00 -20.23 6.05
C PRO A 45 2.22 -21.14 4.83
N LEU A 46 3.08 -20.71 3.90
CA LEU A 46 3.45 -21.43 2.69
C LEU A 46 4.93 -21.85 2.77
N PRO A 47 5.31 -23.03 2.25
CA PRO A 47 6.70 -23.45 2.26
C PRO A 47 7.57 -22.63 1.29
N ASP A 48 6.98 -22.10 0.23
CA ASP A 48 7.59 -21.25 -0.78
C ASP A 48 6.49 -20.48 -1.53
N PHE A 49 6.86 -19.35 -2.16
CA PHE A 49 5.94 -18.56 -2.97
C PHE A 49 6.68 -17.64 -3.96
N GLU A 50 6.02 -17.28 -5.01
CA GLU A 50 6.52 -16.29 -5.95
C GLU A 50 6.14 -14.85 -5.54
N VAL A 51 4.87 -14.60 -5.29
CA VAL A 51 4.30 -13.38 -4.73
C VAL A 51 3.14 -13.79 -3.83
N VAL A 52 2.99 -13.15 -2.68
CA VAL A 52 1.84 -13.37 -1.80
C VAL A 52 1.24 -12.05 -1.38
N VAL A 53 -0.10 -12.01 -1.32
CA VAL A 53 -0.88 -10.85 -0.89
C VAL A 53 -1.79 -11.25 0.24
N PHE A 54 -1.83 -10.45 1.29
CA PHE A 54 -2.73 -10.66 2.43
C PHE A 54 -3.08 -9.34 3.11
N GLU A 55 -4.13 -9.33 3.92
CA GLU A 55 -4.51 -8.16 4.69
C GLU A 55 -3.45 -7.78 5.71
N ASN A 56 -3.14 -6.48 5.79
CA ASN A 56 -2.19 -5.96 6.78
C ASN A 56 -2.75 -6.13 8.19
N ARG A 57 -2.06 -6.87 9.04
CA ARG A 57 -2.41 -7.08 10.44
C ARG A 57 -2.51 -5.77 11.25
N PHE A 58 -1.77 -4.74 10.83
CA PHE A 58 -1.75 -3.41 11.44
C PHE A 58 -2.20 -2.35 10.43
N PRO A 59 -3.49 -2.33 10.03
CA PRO A 59 -3.97 -1.47 8.97
C PRO A 59 -3.85 0.00 9.36
N ALA A 60 -3.56 0.85 8.37
CA ALA A 60 -3.51 2.30 8.57
C ALA A 60 -4.92 2.92 8.68
N PHE A 61 -5.90 2.25 8.09
CA PHE A 61 -7.31 2.64 8.12
C PHE A 61 -8.10 1.52 8.80
N GLY A 62 -8.94 1.88 9.76
CA GLY A 62 -9.77 0.94 10.52
C GLY A 62 -11.26 1.29 10.41
N PRO A 63 -12.14 0.58 11.14
CA PRO A 63 -13.57 0.87 11.21
C PRO A 63 -13.87 2.11 12.05
N ASP A 64 -12.99 3.13 11.98
CA ASP A 64 -13.10 4.32 12.80
C ASP A 64 -14.14 5.29 12.26
N LEU A 65 -14.60 6.16 13.14
CA LEU A 65 -15.58 7.16 12.81
C LEU A 65 -14.90 8.36 12.11
N GLY A 66 -15.47 8.78 10.99
CA GLY A 66 -15.16 10.07 10.38
C GLY A 66 -15.64 11.24 11.26
N PRO A 67 -15.32 12.47 10.84
CA PRO A 67 -15.72 13.66 11.57
C PRO A 67 -17.24 13.83 11.69
N ASP A 68 -17.99 13.14 10.85
CA ASP A 68 -19.45 13.09 10.84
C ASP A 68 -20.02 11.92 11.66
N GLY A 69 -19.18 11.18 12.41
CA GLY A 69 -19.55 10.03 13.21
C GLY A 69 -19.82 8.76 12.40
N ARG A 70 -19.49 8.74 11.09
CA ARG A 70 -19.64 7.56 10.24
C ARG A 70 -18.36 6.76 10.20
N PRO A 71 -18.42 5.42 10.02
CA PRO A 71 -17.23 4.62 9.80
C PRO A 71 -16.44 5.13 8.60
N LEU A 72 -15.16 5.42 8.82
CA LEU A 72 -14.22 5.83 7.76
C LEU A 72 -13.83 4.67 6.87
N ARG A 73 -13.91 3.49 7.41
CA ARG A 73 -13.64 2.26 6.71
C ARG A 73 -14.83 1.32 6.86
N PRO A 74 -15.57 1.08 5.78
CA PRO A 74 -16.33 -0.15 5.68
C PRO A 74 -15.37 -1.35 5.77
N PRO A 75 -15.83 -2.52 6.21
CA PRO A 75 -15.00 -3.75 6.24
C PRO A 75 -14.34 -4.11 4.91
N SER A 76 -14.76 -3.47 3.83
CA SER A 76 -14.33 -3.68 2.45
C SER A 76 -13.20 -2.78 1.94
N THR A 77 -12.83 -1.70 2.64
CA THR A 77 -11.63 -0.93 2.29
C THR A 77 -10.41 -1.71 2.77
N GLY A 78 -9.43 -1.95 1.90
CA GLY A 78 -8.30 -2.84 2.18
C GLY A 78 -7.02 -2.09 2.53
N CYS A 79 -6.25 -2.68 3.45
CA CYS A 79 -4.82 -2.38 3.59
C CYS A 79 -4.11 -3.72 3.39
N GLU A 80 -3.50 -3.92 2.25
CA GLU A 80 -2.86 -5.18 1.91
C GLU A 80 -1.33 -5.06 1.97
N VAL A 81 -0.68 -6.17 2.31
CA VAL A 81 0.77 -6.37 2.19
C VAL A 81 1.01 -7.25 0.97
N VAL A 82 1.96 -6.87 0.13
CA VAL A 82 2.41 -7.64 -1.03
C VAL A 82 3.86 -8.02 -0.80
N VAL A 83 4.14 -9.29 -0.57
CA VAL A 83 5.49 -9.81 -0.41
C VAL A 83 5.97 -10.30 -1.77
N TYR A 84 7.12 -9.79 -2.23
CA TYR A 84 7.56 -9.89 -3.63
C TYR A 84 8.24 -11.20 -3.99
N THR A 85 8.73 -11.93 -2.99
CA THR A 85 9.48 -13.18 -3.14
C THR A 85 9.61 -13.85 -1.78
N SER A 86 9.87 -15.14 -1.75
CA SER A 86 10.23 -15.87 -0.54
C SER A 86 11.66 -15.60 -0.06
N GLU A 87 12.51 -14.97 -0.88
CA GLU A 87 13.91 -14.66 -0.57
C GLU A 87 14.01 -13.39 0.29
N HIS A 88 14.44 -13.57 1.55
CA HIS A 88 14.51 -12.51 2.55
C HIS A 88 15.41 -11.33 2.18
N GLU A 89 16.58 -11.62 1.61
CA GLU A 89 17.61 -10.62 1.31
C GLU A 89 17.50 -10.04 -0.11
N ALA A 90 16.49 -10.43 -0.89
CA ALA A 90 16.30 -9.90 -2.23
C ALA A 90 15.92 -8.40 -2.21
N THR A 91 16.00 -7.78 -3.39
CA THR A 91 15.51 -6.42 -3.61
C THR A 91 14.68 -6.39 -4.88
N LEU A 92 13.71 -5.48 -4.98
CA LEU A 92 12.90 -5.34 -6.20
C LEU A 92 13.78 -5.17 -7.46
N ALA A 93 14.84 -4.37 -7.36
CA ALA A 93 15.77 -4.14 -8.47
C ALA A 93 16.64 -5.37 -8.82
N GLY A 94 16.79 -6.31 -7.88
CA GLY A 94 17.56 -7.55 -8.08
C GLY A 94 16.71 -8.73 -8.57
N LEU A 95 15.38 -8.59 -8.61
CA LEU A 95 14.51 -9.66 -9.09
C LEU A 95 14.64 -9.86 -10.60
N PRO A 96 14.49 -11.09 -11.10
CA PRO A 96 14.39 -11.35 -12.53
C PRO A 96 13.22 -10.58 -13.16
N VAL A 97 13.36 -10.18 -14.44
CA VAL A 97 12.34 -9.39 -15.14
C VAL A 97 10.97 -10.09 -15.15
N GLU A 98 10.94 -11.39 -15.28
CA GLU A 98 9.72 -12.20 -15.23
C GLU A 98 9.02 -12.07 -13.87
N ARG A 99 9.78 -12.00 -12.80
CA ARG A 99 9.25 -11.80 -11.44
C ARG A 99 8.69 -10.39 -11.25
N VAL A 100 9.40 -9.38 -11.77
CA VAL A 100 8.90 -7.99 -11.75
C VAL A 100 7.61 -7.87 -12.59
N ARG A 101 7.55 -8.57 -13.72
CA ARG A 101 6.34 -8.61 -14.57
C ARG A 101 5.15 -9.23 -13.83
N LEU A 102 5.36 -10.38 -13.17
CA LEU A 102 4.34 -11.02 -12.32
C LEU A 102 3.86 -10.07 -11.22
N LEU A 103 4.79 -9.36 -10.56
CA LEU A 103 4.44 -8.40 -9.52
C LEU A 103 3.56 -7.26 -10.05
N VAL A 104 3.87 -6.73 -11.24
CA VAL A 104 3.04 -5.70 -11.90
C VAL A 104 1.64 -6.26 -12.23
N GLU A 105 1.53 -7.50 -12.67
CA GLU A 105 0.24 -8.16 -12.92
C GLU A 105 -0.57 -8.30 -11.62
N VAL A 106 0.06 -8.70 -10.52
CA VAL A 106 -0.56 -8.76 -9.19
C VAL A 106 -1.03 -7.39 -8.74
N TRP A 107 -0.21 -6.35 -8.87
CA TRP A 107 -0.63 -4.98 -8.54
C TRP A 107 -1.82 -4.52 -9.39
N ALA A 108 -1.81 -4.81 -10.68
CA ALA A 108 -2.91 -4.46 -11.58
C ALA A 108 -4.20 -5.20 -11.25
N ASP A 109 -4.11 -6.47 -10.84
CA ASP A 109 -5.25 -7.27 -10.40
C ASP A 109 -5.84 -6.69 -9.09
N ARG A 110 -5.01 -6.46 -8.08
CA ARG A 110 -5.45 -5.88 -6.80
C ARG A 110 -6.02 -4.48 -6.99
N TYR A 111 -5.40 -3.66 -7.85
CA TYR A 111 -5.91 -2.32 -8.17
C TYR A 111 -7.33 -2.36 -8.75
N ARG A 112 -7.61 -3.32 -9.66
CA ARG A 112 -8.95 -3.48 -10.24
C ARG A 112 -9.95 -4.00 -9.21
N ASP A 113 -9.59 -5.03 -8.44
CA ASP A 113 -10.48 -5.61 -7.43
C ASP A 113 -10.86 -4.60 -6.34
N LEU A 114 -9.85 -3.93 -5.77
CA LEU A 114 -10.06 -2.92 -4.73
C LEU A 114 -10.76 -1.68 -5.28
N GLY A 115 -10.36 -1.21 -6.47
CA GLY A 115 -10.94 -0.03 -7.10
C GLY A 115 -12.36 -0.22 -7.63
N ALA A 116 -12.82 -1.46 -7.82
CA ALA A 116 -14.21 -1.77 -8.19
C ALA A 116 -15.20 -1.62 -7.02
N ARG A 117 -14.70 -1.49 -5.79
CA ARG A 117 -15.54 -1.36 -4.59
C ARG A 117 -16.14 0.04 -4.51
N PRO A 118 -17.46 0.20 -4.34
CA PRO A 118 -18.14 1.49 -4.42
C PRO A 118 -17.68 2.50 -3.36
N GLU A 119 -17.14 2.04 -2.24
CA GLU A 119 -16.61 2.86 -1.16
C GLU A 119 -15.15 3.28 -1.34
N VAL A 120 -14.46 2.77 -2.36
CA VAL A 120 -13.06 3.09 -2.64
C VAL A 120 -12.99 4.20 -3.69
N ALA A 121 -12.41 5.33 -3.31
CA ALA A 121 -12.16 6.45 -4.20
C ALA A 121 -10.75 6.45 -4.79
N TYR A 122 -9.79 5.80 -4.13
CA TYR A 122 -8.40 5.77 -4.57
C TYR A 122 -7.68 4.51 -4.08
N VAL A 123 -6.91 3.88 -4.97
CA VAL A 123 -6.03 2.76 -4.64
C VAL A 123 -4.58 3.23 -4.76
N PHE A 124 -3.82 3.07 -3.70
CA PHE A 124 -2.43 3.51 -3.62
C PHE A 124 -1.50 2.32 -3.42
N VAL A 125 -0.69 2.03 -4.42
CA VAL A 125 0.35 1.00 -4.38
C VAL A 125 1.68 1.67 -4.08
N PHE A 126 2.39 1.20 -3.05
CA PHE A 126 3.66 1.80 -2.64
C PHE A 126 4.59 0.82 -1.94
N GLU A 127 5.87 1.13 -1.96
CA GLU A 127 6.91 0.48 -1.15
C GLU A 127 7.59 1.52 -0.27
N ASN A 128 7.78 1.20 1.00
CA ASN A 128 8.74 1.89 1.85
C ASN A 128 9.98 1.00 1.96
N LYS A 129 11.15 1.54 1.63
CA LYS A 129 12.42 0.82 1.67
C LYS A 129 13.47 1.63 2.42
N GLY A 130 14.24 0.95 3.26
CA GLY A 130 15.29 1.56 4.05
C GLY A 130 14.81 2.10 5.41
N VAL A 131 15.75 2.18 6.32
CA VAL A 131 15.52 2.63 7.71
C VAL A 131 15.05 4.09 7.72
N GLU A 132 15.55 4.90 6.81
CA GLU A 132 15.23 6.32 6.64
C GLU A 132 13.75 6.54 6.32
N MET A 133 13.11 5.58 5.64
CA MET A 133 11.68 5.59 5.34
C MET A 133 10.83 4.95 6.44
N GLY A 134 11.46 4.56 7.57
CA GLY A 134 10.77 3.93 8.70
C GLY A 134 10.26 2.53 8.39
N VAL A 135 10.94 1.78 7.51
CA VAL A 135 10.61 0.37 7.27
C VAL A 135 10.83 -0.43 8.55
N THR A 136 9.91 -1.35 8.82
CA THR A 136 9.96 -2.20 10.02
C THR A 136 10.40 -3.63 9.73
N LEU A 137 10.44 -4.03 8.48
CA LEU A 137 10.84 -5.36 8.02
C LEU A 137 11.69 -5.22 6.75
N HIS A 138 12.86 -5.87 6.73
CA HIS A 138 13.76 -5.82 5.57
C HIS A 138 13.30 -6.67 4.38
N HIS A 139 12.54 -7.73 4.65
CA HIS A 139 12.01 -8.60 3.61
C HIS A 139 11.30 -7.78 2.52
N PRO A 140 11.58 -7.98 1.22
CA PRO A 140 11.03 -7.16 0.14
C PRO A 140 9.51 -7.22 0.09
N HIS A 141 8.87 -6.12 0.39
CA HIS A 141 7.41 -6.03 0.40
C HIS A 141 6.94 -4.61 0.10
N GLY A 142 5.77 -4.51 -0.49
CA GLY A 142 5.02 -3.28 -0.64
C GLY A 142 3.67 -3.36 0.06
N GLN A 143 2.90 -2.31 -0.09
CA GLN A 143 1.57 -2.22 0.48
C GLN A 143 0.60 -1.64 -0.56
N ILE A 144 -0.67 -1.97 -0.40
CA ILE A 144 -1.76 -1.40 -1.18
C ILE A 144 -2.80 -0.86 -0.21
N TYR A 145 -3.09 0.44 -0.34
CA TYR A 145 -4.14 1.07 0.44
C TYR A 145 -5.33 1.39 -0.46
N ALA A 146 -6.50 0.86 -0.13
CA ALA A 146 -7.77 1.23 -0.73
C ALA A 146 -8.44 2.28 0.17
N MET A 147 -8.53 3.52 -0.31
CA MET A 147 -8.95 4.67 0.47
C MET A 147 -10.33 5.19 0.03
N PRO A 148 -11.19 5.62 0.98
CA PRO A 148 -12.48 6.21 0.67
C PRO A 148 -12.38 7.67 0.19
N VAL A 149 -11.18 8.23 0.14
CA VAL A 149 -10.89 9.59 -0.29
C VAL A 149 -9.68 9.62 -1.20
N ILE A 150 -9.64 10.57 -2.13
CA ILE A 150 -8.44 10.84 -2.94
C ILE A 150 -7.49 11.69 -2.10
N PRO A 151 -6.24 11.26 -1.85
CA PRO A 151 -5.27 12.06 -1.12
C PRO A 151 -4.98 13.41 -1.79
N PRO A 152 -4.66 14.47 -1.04
CA PRO A 152 -4.49 15.82 -1.60
C PRO A 152 -3.45 15.93 -2.72
N VAL A 153 -2.33 15.22 -2.58
CA VAL A 153 -1.27 15.20 -3.61
C VAL A 153 -1.79 14.52 -4.88
N ALA A 154 -2.39 13.35 -4.77
CA ALA A 154 -2.97 12.65 -5.90
C ALA A 154 -4.08 13.45 -6.58
N ALA A 155 -4.91 14.17 -5.81
CA ALA A 155 -5.94 15.07 -6.36
C ALA A 155 -5.32 16.24 -7.15
N LEU A 156 -4.17 16.76 -6.73
CA LEU A 156 -3.43 17.78 -7.46
C LEU A 156 -2.86 17.23 -8.77
N GLU A 157 -2.22 16.06 -8.72
CA GLU A 157 -1.64 15.39 -9.88
C GLU A 157 -2.70 15.05 -10.92
N LEU A 158 -3.86 14.52 -10.50
CA LEU A 158 -4.98 14.23 -11.38
C LEU A 158 -5.51 15.49 -12.09
N ARG A 159 -5.61 16.62 -11.37
CA ARG A 159 -6.00 17.89 -11.98
C ARG A 159 -4.98 18.36 -13.02
N SER A 160 -3.70 18.34 -12.67
CA SER A 160 -2.62 18.73 -13.60
C SER A 160 -2.63 17.85 -14.86
N ALA A 161 -2.84 16.56 -14.73
CA ALA A 161 -2.95 15.64 -15.85
C ALA A 161 -4.18 15.93 -16.73
N ALA A 162 -5.34 16.24 -16.09
CA ALA A 162 -6.56 16.58 -16.81
C ALA A 162 -6.43 17.92 -17.57
N GLU A 163 -5.86 18.94 -16.94
CA GLU A 163 -5.60 20.24 -17.56
C GLU A 163 -4.64 20.11 -18.75
N HIS A 164 -3.57 19.35 -18.61
CA HIS A 164 -2.63 19.07 -19.71
C HIS A 164 -3.31 18.34 -20.86
N LEU A 165 -4.12 17.33 -20.57
CA LEU A 165 -4.86 16.59 -21.60
C LEU A 165 -5.84 17.50 -22.35
N GLN A 166 -6.57 18.39 -21.63
CA GLN A 166 -7.48 19.35 -22.24
C GLN A 166 -6.73 20.36 -23.13
N ALA A 167 -5.58 20.84 -22.68
CA ALA A 167 -4.81 21.84 -23.42
C ALA A 167 -4.07 21.27 -24.64
N THR A 168 -3.60 20.03 -24.59
CA THR A 168 -2.70 19.46 -25.58
C THR A 168 -3.23 18.25 -26.35
N GLY A 169 -4.29 17.60 -25.82
CA GLY A 169 -4.78 16.30 -26.30
C GLY A 169 -3.84 15.12 -25.97
N ARG A 170 -2.83 15.32 -25.15
CA ARG A 170 -1.77 14.35 -24.86
C ARG A 170 -1.72 13.96 -23.37
N CYS A 171 -1.22 12.77 -23.09
CA CYS A 171 -1.03 12.31 -21.72
C CYS A 171 0.20 13.00 -21.08
N LEU A 172 0.01 13.68 -19.93
CA LEU A 172 1.06 14.36 -19.20
C LEU A 172 2.24 13.43 -18.86
N HIS A 173 1.94 12.22 -18.35
CA HIS A 173 2.98 11.28 -17.95
C HIS A 173 3.77 10.76 -19.15
N CYS A 174 3.12 10.50 -20.28
CA CYS A 174 3.82 10.13 -21.52
C CYS A 174 4.74 11.24 -22.01
N ASP A 175 4.31 12.50 -21.92
CA ASP A 175 5.14 13.63 -22.32
C ASP A 175 6.36 13.83 -21.42
N GLN A 176 6.19 13.62 -20.11
CA GLN A 176 7.30 13.69 -19.15
C GLN A 176 8.32 12.56 -19.32
N THR A 177 7.89 11.36 -19.71
CA THR A 177 8.80 10.23 -19.94
C THR A 177 9.48 10.25 -21.31
N ALA A 178 9.04 11.09 -22.23
CA ALA A 178 9.66 11.28 -23.54
C ALA A 178 10.80 12.32 -23.55
N LEU A 179 11.06 12.97 -22.39
CA LEU A 179 12.16 13.91 -22.18
C LEU A 179 13.44 13.18 -21.77
#